data_cb3f8a3128a3e5c5c1e23f24408f866b
#
_entry.id   cb3f8a3128a3e5c5c1e23f24408f866b
#
_cell.length_a   1.000
_cell.length_b   1.000
_cell.length_c   1.000
_cell.angle_alpha   90.00
_cell.angle_beta   90.00
_cell.angle_gamma   90.00
#
_symmetry.space_group_name_H-M   'P 1'
#
loop_
_entity.id
_entity.type
_entity.pdbx_description
1 polymer ?
#
loop_
_entity_poly.entity_id
_entity_poly.type
_entity_poly.pdbx_seq_one_letter_code
_entity_poly.pdbx_strand_id
1 'polypeptide(L)'
;NILMAFSNKFGCLVLSTGNKTELALGYCTLYGDMSGGLSAIGDLSKTEVYNLAKWKNKISNNVIPESSITKPPSAELAPNQVDPFDYDLISPVVDKIVLGEDLSKDMNRNPDLADIALRINRNEHKRRQAAPVLRISKKAFGMGRRIPIVNHFDE
;
A
#
# COMPACT_ATOMS: atom_id res chain seq x y z
N ASN A 1 -15.56 5.74 8.37
CA ASN A 1 -17.03 5.86 8.36
C ASN A 1 -17.50 7.31 8.21
N ILE A 2 -16.90 8.29 8.91
CA ILE A 2 -17.31 9.70 8.83
C ILE A 2 -17.22 10.21 7.38
N LEU A 3 -16.09 10.00 6.69
CA LEU A 3 -15.92 10.41 5.29
C LEU A 3 -16.93 9.74 4.37
N MET A 4 -17.30 8.48 4.61
CA MET A 4 -18.31 7.79 3.81
C MET A 4 -19.72 8.36 4.06
N ALA A 5 -20.02 8.80 5.29
CA ALA A 5 -21.26 9.52 5.56
C ALA A 5 -21.33 10.86 4.81
N PHE A 6 -20.24 11.62 4.76
CA PHE A 6 -20.14 12.82 3.93
C PHE A 6 -20.31 12.51 2.44
N SER A 7 -19.63 11.46 1.95
CA SER A 7 -19.77 10.98 0.57
C SER A 7 -21.22 10.76 0.20
N ASN A 8 -21.94 9.99 1.00
CA ASN A 8 -23.35 9.69 0.75
C ASN A 8 -24.25 10.92 0.84
N LYS A 9 -23.98 11.82 1.81
CA LYS A 9 -24.80 13.01 2.01
C LYS A 9 -24.62 14.06 0.90
N PHE A 10 -23.41 14.24 0.41
CA PHE A 10 -23.06 15.31 -0.52
C PHE A 10 -22.79 14.84 -1.94
N GLY A 11 -22.90 13.54 -2.24
CA GLY A 11 -22.62 12.99 -3.57
C GLY A 11 -21.14 13.09 -3.97
N CYS A 12 -20.22 13.08 -3.00
CA CYS A 12 -18.79 13.18 -3.23
C CYS A 12 -18.14 11.79 -3.27
N LEU A 13 -17.07 11.62 -4.06
CA LEU A 13 -16.24 10.44 -4.03
C LEU A 13 -15.13 10.59 -2.99
N VAL A 14 -15.07 9.67 -2.03
CA VAL A 14 -13.94 9.58 -1.10
C VAL A 14 -12.79 8.84 -1.77
N LEU A 15 -11.60 9.43 -1.71
CA LEU A 15 -10.37 8.78 -2.15
C LEU A 15 -9.66 8.12 -0.96
N SER A 16 -9.37 6.83 -1.07
CA SER A 16 -8.46 6.14 -0.16
C SER A 16 -7.02 6.52 -0.49
N THR A 17 -6.20 6.74 0.53
CA THR A 17 -4.81 7.21 0.40
C THR A 17 -3.76 6.12 0.62
N GLY A 18 -4.18 4.88 0.86
CA GLY A 18 -3.28 3.73 0.99
C GLY A 18 -2.53 3.44 -0.31
N ASN A 19 -1.25 3.12 -0.19
CA ASN A 19 -0.41 2.71 -1.31
C ASN A 19 -0.30 1.18 -1.41
N LYS A 20 0.32 0.68 -2.49
CA LYS A 20 0.47 -0.75 -2.78
C LYS A 20 1.24 -1.50 -1.69
N THR A 21 2.31 -0.91 -1.14
CA THR A 21 3.12 -1.55 -0.10
C THR A 21 2.32 -1.71 1.20
N GLU A 22 1.59 -0.68 1.62
CA GLU A 22 0.72 -0.73 2.80
C GLU A 22 -0.41 -1.76 2.63
N LEU A 23 -1.06 -1.79 1.47
CA LEU A 23 -2.08 -2.78 1.13
C LEU A 23 -1.52 -4.21 1.11
N ALA A 24 -0.30 -4.39 0.60
CA ALA A 24 0.37 -5.68 0.58
C ALA A 24 0.59 -6.21 1.99
N LEU A 25 1.23 -5.41 2.84
CA LEU A 25 1.57 -5.78 4.21
C LEU A 25 0.36 -5.83 5.16
N GLY A 26 -0.81 -5.35 4.71
CA GLY A 26 -1.97 -5.17 5.55
C GLY A 26 -1.77 -4.08 6.62
N TYR A 27 -0.81 -3.19 6.41
CA TYR A 27 -0.54 -2.04 7.27
C TYR A 27 -1.52 -0.91 6.96
N CYS A 28 -2.77 -1.20 7.21
CA CYS A 28 -3.93 -0.37 6.92
C CYS A 28 -5.09 -0.82 7.81
N THR A 29 -6.05 0.07 8.04
CA THR A 29 -7.19 -0.14 8.95
C THR A 29 -8.49 -0.28 8.15
N LEU A 30 -9.16 -1.43 8.33
CA LEU A 30 -10.51 -1.63 7.82
C LEU A 30 -11.44 -0.52 8.32
N TYR A 31 -12.23 0.05 7.41
CA TYR A 31 -13.17 1.15 7.69
C TYR A 31 -12.51 2.45 8.20
N GLY A 32 -11.18 2.50 8.24
CA GLY A 32 -10.35 3.66 8.51
C GLY A 32 -9.78 4.26 7.22
N ASP A 33 -8.45 4.24 7.09
CA ASP A 33 -7.69 4.72 5.92
C ASP A 33 -8.02 3.94 4.62
N MET A 34 -8.54 2.73 4.74
CA MET A 34 -9.01 1.93 3.61
C MET A 34 -10.37 2.36 3.05
N SER A 35 -11.11 3.22 3.78
CA SER A 35 -12.43 3.68 3.33
C SER A 35 -12.33 4.57 2.10
N GLY A 36 -13.16 4.31 1.12
CA GLY A 36 -13.22 5.12 -0.10
C GLY A 36 -13.91 4.41 -1.25
N GLY A 37 -14.22 5.17 -2.29
CA GLY A 37 -14.75 4.65 -3.55
C GLY A 37 -13.68 4.43 -4.61
N LEU A 38 -12.46 4.99 -4.40
CA LEU A 38 -11.31 4.83 -5.29
C LEU A 38 -10.00 4.96 -4.51
N SER A 39 -9.08 4.05 -4.75
CA SER A 39 -7.71 4.09 -4.25
C SER A 39 -6.76 4.58 -5.35
N ALA A 40 -6.60 5.91 -5.45
CA ALA A 40 -5.92 6.54 -6.58
C ALA A 40 -4.42 6.16 -6.66
N ILE A 41 -3.76 5.93 -5.53
CA ILE A 41 -2.34 5.54 -5.43
C ILE A 41 -2.14 4.10 -4.98
N GLY A 42 -3.21 3.29 -4.96
CA GLY A 42 -3.19 1.92 -4.43
C GLY A 42 -2.36 0.92 -5.22
N ASP A 43 -1.92 1.27 -6.43
CA ASP A 43 -1.01 0.45 -7.25
C ASP A 43 0.41 1.05 -7.35
N LEU A 44 0.67 2.15 -6.63
CA LEU A 44 2.01 2.71 -6.44
C LEU A 44 2.64 2.13 -5.17
N SER A 45 3.88 1.67 -5.23
CA SER A 45 4.66 1.35 -4.04
C SER A 45 4.95 2.61 -3.21
N LYS A 46 5.34 2.45 -1.95
CA LYS A 46 5.67 3.59 -1.08
C LYS A 46 6.77 4.47 -1.67
N THR A 47 7.80 3.84 -2.24
CA THR A 47 8.91 4.55 -2.88
C THR A 47 8.47 5.30 -4.14
N GLU A 48 7.57 4.71 -4.95
CA GLU A 48 7.00 5.38 -6.11
C GLU A 48 6.14 6.58 -5.73
N VAL A 49 5.39 6.51 -4.63
CA VAL A 49 4.62 7.66 -4.11
C VAL A 49 5.54 8.83 -3.79
N TYR A 50 6.68 8.58 -3.11
CA TYR A 50 7.66 9.63 -2.85
C TYR A 50 8.28 10.18 -4.12
N ASN A 51 8.62 9.33 -5.09
CA ASN A 51 9.17 9.74 -6.37
C ASN A 51 8.17 10.61 -7.15
N LEU A 52 6.90 10.21 -7.16
CA LEU A 52 5.82 10.98 -7.78
C LEU A 52 5.63 12.36 -7.11
N ALA A 53 5.68 12.41 -5.76
CA ALA A 53 5.58 13.66 -5.02
C ALA A 53 6.75 14.61 -5.34
N LYS A 54 7.98 14.11 -5.37
CA LYS A 54 9.18 14.87 -5.76
C LYS A 54 9.09 15.38 -7.20
N TRP A 55 8.66 14.51 -8.12
CA TRP A 55 8.44 14.88 -9.52
C TRP A 55 7.36 15.97 -9.64
N LYS A 56 6.25 15.82 -8.92
CA LYS A 56 5.16 16.82 -8.92
C LYS A 56 5.67 18.18 -8.44
N ASN A 57 6.46 18.21 -7.38
CA ASN A 57 7.06 19.44 -6.87
C ASN A 57 7.97 20.10 -7.89
N LYS A 58 8.77 19.31 -8.62
CA LYS A 58 9.67 19.82 -9.66
C LYS A 58 8.92 20.55 -10.78
N ILE A 59 7.75 20.05 -11.18
CA ILE A 59 6.98 20.60 -12.32
C ILE A 59 5.91 21.60 -11.91
N SER A 60 5.56 21.69 -10.63
CA SER A 60 4.44 22.50 -10.13
C SER A 60 4.81 23.44 -8.99
N ASN A 61 6.04 23.93 -8.97
CA ASN A 61 6.51 24.93 -8.01
C ASN A 61 6.25 24.56 -6.53
N ASN A 62 6.66 23.35 -6.12
CA ASN A 62 6.62 22.87 -4.73
C ASN A 62 5.21 22.92 -4.08
N VAL A 63 4.19 22.42 -4.77
CA VAL A 63 2.82 22.39 -4.24
C VAL A 63 2.62 21.44 -3.06
N ILE A 64 3.50 20.43 -2.90
CA ILE A 64 3.49 19.51 -1.77
C ILE A 64 4.52 20.00 -0.74
N PRO A 65 4.14 20.27 0.52
CA PRO A 65 5.09 20.69 1.54
C PRO A 65 6.25 19.71 1.68
N GLU A 66 7.47 20.21 1.75
CA GLU A 66 8.68 19.40 1.91
C GLU A 66 8.60 18.51 3.16
N SER A 67 8.01 19.02 4.24
CA SER A 67 7.78 18.26 5.47
C SER A 67 6.94 16.99 5.26
N SER A 68 6.03 16.98 4.28
CA SER A 68 5.24 15.77 3.94
C SER A 68 6.06 14.71 3.22
N ILE A 69 7.16 15.11 2.58
CA ILE A 69 8.05 14.21 1.84
C ILE A 69 9.20 13.71 2.73
N THR A 70 9.68 14.55 3.64
CA THR A 70 10.85 14.26 4.49
C THR A 70 10.49 13.65 5.84
N LYS A 71 9.23 13.79 6.28
CA LYS A 71 8.76 13.18 7.52
C LYS A 71 8.88 11.65 7.44
N PRO A 72 9.44 10.98 8.46
CA PRO A 72 9.44 9.52 8.53
C PRO A 72 8.02 8.96 8.42
N PRO A 73 7.81 7.88 7.65
CA PRO A 73 6.51 7.23 7.54
C PRO A 73 5.99 6.79 8.91
N SER A 74 4.72 7.06 9.19
CA SER A 74 4.09 6.69 10.45
C SER A 74 2.58 6.59 10.31
N ALA A 75 1.99 5.61 10.98
CA ALA A 75 0.54 5.52 11.14
C ALA A 75 -0.02 6.55 12.15
N GLU A 76 0.84 7.27 12.87
CA GLU A 76 0.50 8.33 13.84
C GLU A 76 -0.51 7.88 14.95
N LEU A 77 -0.46 6.60 15.31
CA LEU A 77 -1.31 6.05 16.37
C LEU A 77 -0.76 6.32 17.78
N ALA A 78 0.51 6.69 17.88
CA ALA A 78 1.18 7.05 19.13
C ALA A 78 2.22 8.15 18.89
N PRO A 79 2.56 8.95 19.93
CA PRO A 79 3.63 9.95 19.84
C PRO A 79 4.95 9.31 19.41
N ASN A 80 5.66 9.95 18.46
CA ASN A 80 6.97 9.50 17.95
C ASN A 80 6.97 8.12 17.29
N GLN A 81 5.81 7.59 16.92
CA GLN A 81 5.73 6.34 16.18
C GLN A 81 6.35 6.52 14.78
N VAL A 82 7.10 5.50 14.36
CA VAL A 82 7.62 5.34 12.99
C VAL A 82 7.20 3.96 12.51
N ASP A 83 6.94 3.83 11.22
CA ASP A 83 6.60 2.52 10.64
C ASP A 83 7.76 1.55 10.82
N PRO A 84 7.49 0.28 11.17
CA PRO A 84 8.53 -0.71 11.45
C PRO A 84 9.13 -1.33 10.16
N PHE A 85 9.07 -0.62 9.05
CA PHE A 85 9.44 -1.13 7.73
C PHE A 85 10.49 -0.25 7.07
N ASP A 86 11.50 -0.90 6.48
CA ASP A 86 12.35 -0.27 5.47
C ASP A 86 11.66 -0.36 4.09
N TYR A 87 11.01 0.71 3.70
CA TYR A 87 10.24 0.74 2.46
C TYR A 87 11.10 0.64 1.20
N ASP A 88 12.35 1.07 1.25
CA ASP A 88 13.27 0.95 0.11
C ASP A 88 13.64 -0.51 -0.16
N LEU A 89 13.74 -1.31 0.90
CA LEU A 89 13.95 -2.74 0.82
C LEU A 89 12.66 -3.50 0.45
N ILE A 90 11.55 -3.16 1.09
CA ILE A 90 10.30 -3.94 1.01
C ILE A 90 9.54 -3.68 -0.28
N SER A 91 9.51 -2.44 -0.78
CA SER A 91 8.70 -2.11 -1.97
C SER A 91 9.07 -2.94 -3.20
N PRO A 92 10.35 -3.13 -3.57
CA PRO A 92 10.72 -3.99 -4.68
C PRO A 92 10.34 -5.46 -4.46
N VAL A 93 10.41 -5.94 -3.21
CA VAL A 93 10.05 -7.32 -2.87
C VAL A 93 8.55 -7.54 -3.03
N VAL A 94 7.74 -6.59 -2.57
CA VAL A 94 6.28 -6.62 -2.78
C VAL A 94 5.95 -6.70 -4.27
N ASP A 95 6.63 -5.94 -5.11
CA ASP A 95 6.40 -5.96 -6.56
C ASP A 95 6.74 -7.33 -7.17
N LYS A 96 7.86 -7.93 -6.80
CA LYS A 96 8.23 -9.29 -7.22
C LYS A 96 7.18 -10.32 -6.81
N ILE A 97 6.73 -10.29 -5.54
CA ILE A 97 5.69 -11.21 -5.04
C ILE A 97 4.39 -11.03 -5.83
N VAL A 98 3.97 -9.79 -6.07
CA VAL A 98 2.75 -9.50 -6.83
C VAL A 98 2.85 -10.00 -8.27
N LEU A 99 4.02 -9.91 -8.89
CA LEU A 99 4.28 -10.42 -10.23
C LEU A 99 4.37 -11.96 -10.27
N GLY A 100 4.63 -12.61 -9.14
CA GLY A 100 4.87 -14.06 -9.05
C GLY A 100 6.27 -14.44 -9.46
N GLU A 101 7.25 -13.57 -9.21
CA GLU A 101 8.66 -13.85 -9.47
C GLU A 101 9.27 -14.73 -8.38
N ASP A 102 10.31 -15.48 -8.72
CA ASP A 102 11.05 -16.32 -7.77
C ASP A 102 11.85 -15.45 -6.79
N LEU A 103 11.61 -15.64 -5.52
CA LEU A 103 12.25 -14.92 -4.42
C LEU A 103 13.35 -15.71 -3.71
N SER A 104 13.63 -16.94 -4.13
CA SER A 104 14.57 -17.85 -3.45
C SER A 104 15.92 -17.19 -3.18
N LYS A 105 16.44 -16.43 -4.14
CA LYS A 105 17.72 -15.73 -4.02
C LYS A 105 17.67 -14.56 -3.03
N ASP A 106 16.54 -13.84 -3.01
CA ASP A 106 16.34 -12.71 -2.11
C ASP A 106 16.16 -13.22 -0.66
N MET A 107 15.36 -14.27 -0.46
CA MET A 107 15.14 -14.93 0.84
C MET A 107 16.42 -15.52 1.43
N ASN A 108 17.29 -16.11 0.60
CA ASN A 108 18.59 -16.60 1.06
C ASN A 108 19.52 -15.47 1.56
N ARG A 109 19.33 -14.25 1.09
CA ARG A 109 20.11 -13.08 1.53
C ARG A 109 19.48 -12.38 2.74
N ASN A 110 18.17 -12.42 2.82
CA ASN A 110 17.42 -11.81 3.92
C ASN A 110 16.22 -12.70 4.30
N PRO A 111 16.35 -13.52 5.35
CA PRO A 111 15.28 -14.42 5.82
C PRO A 111 13.98 -13.70 6.21
N ASP A 112 14.06 -12.41 6.61
CA ASP A 112 12.87 -11.63 7.00
C ASP A 112 11.88 -11.44 5.83
N LEU A 113 12.33 -11.68 4.59
CA LEU A 113 11.45 -11.61 3.41
C LEU A 113 10.40 -12.72 3.39
N ALA A 114 10.62 -13.84 4.08
CA ALA A 114 9.61 -14.88 4.24
C ALA A 114 8.41 -14.36 5.07
N ASP A 115 8.66 -13.56 6.11
CA ASP A 115 7.58 -12.91 6.88
C ASP A 115 6.78 -11.94 6.01
N ILE A 116 7.43 -11.23 5.10
CA ILE A 116 6.75 -10.34 4.14
C ILE A 116 5.78 -11.12 3.26
N ALA A 117 6.21 -12.23 2.67
CA ALA A 117 5.36 -13.08 1.84
C ALA A 117 4.16 -13.62 2.64
N LEU A 118 4.42 -14.10 3.86
CA LEU A 118 3.38 -14.58 4.76
C LEU A 118 2.38 -13.48 5.15
N ARG A 119 2.85 -12.27 5.43
CA ARG A 119 2.00 -11.09 5.69
C ARG A 119 1.11 -10.78 4.50
N ILE A 120 1.65 -10.80 3.29
CA ILE A 120 0.87 -10.57 2.06
C ILE A 120 -0.25 -11.61 1.95
N ASN A 121 0.03 -12.88 2.17
CA ASN A 121 -0.97 -13.94 2.10
C ASN A 121 -2.06 -13.76 3.19
N ARG A 122 -1.68 -13.53 4.44
CA ARG A 122 -2.61 -13.39 5.57
C ARG A 122 -3.53 -12.15 5.49
N ASN A 123 -3.12 -11.11 4.77
CA ASN A 123 -3.88 -9.86 4.68
C ASN A 123 -4.79 -9.75 3.45
N GLU A 124 -5.02 -10.82 2.71
CA GLU A 124 -5.96 -10.78 1.58
C GLU A 124 -7.37 -10.36 1.99
N HIS A 125 -7.83 -10.74 3.19
CA HIS A 125 -9.14 -10.34 3.71
C HIS A 125 -9.32 -8.82 3.78
N LYS A 126 -8.25 -8.06 4.05
CA LYS A 126 -8.27 -6.60 4.02
C LYS A 126 -8.37 -6.10 2.58
N ARG A 127 -7.54 -6.61 1.68
CA ARG A 127 -7.53 -6.21 0.27
C ARG A 127 -8.85 -6.48 -0.44
N ARG A 128 -9.61 -7.51 -0.02
CA ARG A 128 -10.95 -7.78 -0.53
C ARG A 128 -11.98 -6.70 -0.20
N GLN A 129 -11.70 -5.88 0.79
CA GLN A 129 -12.53 -4.78 1.25
C GLN A 129 -11.95 -3.41 0.87
N ALA A 130 -10.83 -3.37 0.17
CA ALA A 130 -10.22 -2.15 -0.32
C ALA A 130 -11.00 -1.57 -1.51
N ALA A 131 -10.97 -0.25 -1.63
CA ALA A 131 -11.49 0.44 -2.80
C ALA A 131 -10.74 0.01 -4.08
N PRO A 132 -11.41 0.02 -5.25
CA PRO A 132 -10.76 -0.23 -6.53
C PRO A 132 -9.54 0.66 -6.73
N VAL A 133 -8.44 0.09 -7.22
CA VAL A 133 -7.20 0.83 -7.48
C VAL A 133 -7.13 1.30 -8.94
N LEU A 134 -6.48 2.43 -9.18
CA LEU A 134 -6.05 2.81 -10.53
C LEU A 134 -4.84 1.95 -10.89
N ARG A 135 -5.05 0.98 -11.77
CA ARG A 135 -4.00 0.07 -12.21
C ARG A 135 -3.03 0.79 -13.14
N ILE A 136 -1.76 0.83 -12.74
CA ILE A 136 -0.65 1.40 -13.53
C ILE A 136 0.47 0.37 -13.74
N SER A 137 0.59 -0.61 -12.85
CA SER A 137 1.57 -1.70 -12.96
C SER A 137 1.03 -2.85 -13.82
N LYS A 138 1.91 -3.78 -14.19
CA LYS A 138 1.52 -5.01 -14.92
C LYS A 138 0.48 -5.82 -14.16
N LYS A 139 0.56 -5.82 -12.82
CA LYS A 139 -0.31 -6.60 -11.95
C LYS A 139 -0.60 -5.84 -10.66
N ALA A 140 -1.85 -5.46 -10.47
CA ALA A 140 -2.34 -4.77 -9.27
C ALA A 140 -3.08 -5.73 -8.34
N PHE A 141 -3.19 -5.40 -7.06
CA PHE A 141 -4.11 -6.09 -6.16
C PHE A 141 -5.57 -5.91 -6.60
N GLY A 142 -6.40 -6.90 -6.29
CA GLY A 142 -7.82 -6.91 -6.64
C GLY A 142 -8.10 -7.35 -8.08
N MET A 143 -7.66 -6.60 -9.08
CA MET A 143 -7.88 -6.91 -10.50
C MET A 143 -6.85 -7.92 -11.05
N GLY A 144 -5.59 -7.82 -10.63
CA GLY A 144 -4.48 -8.60 -11.18
C GLY A 144 -4.00 -9.74 -10.28
N ARG A 145 -4.15 -9.62 -8.97
CA ARG A 145 -3.78 -10.64 -7.98
C ARG A 145 -4.84 -10.77 -6.91
N ARG A 146 -5.35 -11.98 -6.76
CA ARG A 146 -6.23 -12.40 -5.66
C ARG A 146 -5.69 -13.68 -5.07
N ILE A 147 -5.72 -13.78 -3.75
CA ILE A 147 -5.29 -14.95 -2.98
C ILE A 147 -6.52 -15.49 -2.24
N PRO A 148 -6.67 -16.80 -2.02
CA PRO A 148 -7.71 -17.32 -1.14
C PRO A 148 -7.57 -16.74 0.27
N ILE A 149 -8.68 -16.29 0.88
CA ILE A 149 -8.68 -15.72 2.23
C ILE A 149 -8.33 -16.79 3.26
N VAL A 150 -8.94 -17.96 3.12
CA VAL A 150 -8.65 -19.14 3.95
C VAL A 150 -7.71 -20.04 3.15
N ASN A 151 -6.44 -19.94 3.44
CA ASN A 151 -5.40 -20.66 2.74
C ASN A 151 -4.37 -21.16 3.76
N HIS A 152 -4.14 -22.47 3.80
CA HIS A 152 -3.11 -23.13 4.58
C HIS A 152 -1.97 -23.63 3.69
N PHE A 153 -1.89 -23.14 2.45
CA PHE A 153 -0.85 -23.50 1.51
C PHE A 153 0.34 -22.59 1.75
N ASP A 154 1.39 -23.12 2.34
CA ASP A 154 2.68 -22.47 2.48
C ASP A 154 3.49 -22.75 1.20
N GLU A 155 3.60 -21.75 0.33
CA GLU A 155 4.50 -21.78 -0.85
C GLU A 155 5.93 -21.45 -0.44
#